data_1094fa75e7ae80c04ba8229c35f5ca99
#
_entry.id   1094fa75e7ae80c04ba8229c35f5ca99
#
_cell.length_a   1.000
_cell.length_b   1.000
_cell.length_c   1.000
_cell.angle_alpha   90.00
_cell.angle_beta   90.00
_cell.angle_gamma   90.00
#
_symmetry.space_group_name_H-M   'P 1'
#
loop_
_entity.id
_entity.type
_entity.pdbx_description
1 polymer ?
#
loop_
_entity_poly.entity_id
_entity_poly.type
_entity_poly.pdbx_seq_one_letter_code
_entity_poly.pdbx_strand_id
1 'polypeptide(L)'
;TYINDLKHIHSEICSAIQSELAGFNAGAVMVRLEEKFDELEKLLNAVHSFRECTDTAHCRIMGMGELLCVPIVEEVLLAKQQSVVVIDSRKYIVTTGNQKEGDPDYSKTSDNLRQYRDGESNSQTRILLFPGFICSWVGGTATEPIPGLLGRNGSDFSAAIVGSCLGSKRIQFWTDVDGIYTADPRVVKDAILVDDMTYEEAMELAFFGSKVLHPKTLAPLAAKGIEAWSLNSMDTSVRGTRIGSGP
;
A
#
# COMPACT_ATOMS: atom_id res chain seq x y z
N THR A 1 9.51 -0.49 26.48
CA THR A 1 8.21 -0.99 25.96
C THR A 1 8.27 -0.99 24.43
N TYR A 2 7.57 -1.88 23.74
CA TYR A 2 7.57 -1.99 22.27
C TYR A 2 7.31 -0.65 21.56
N ILE A 3 6.49 0.24 22.14
CA ILE A 3 6.27 1.58 21.54
C ILE A 3 7.53 2.43 21.59
N ASN A 4 8.31 2.39 22.66
CA ASN A 4 9.56 3.14 22.73
C ASN A 4 10.58 2.60 21.72
N ASP A 5 10.60 1.28 21.48
CA ASP A 5 11.45 0.68 20.46
C ASP A 5 11.02 1.13 19.05
N LEU A 6 9.71 1.19 18.79
CA LEU A 6 9.18 1.73 17.53
C LEU A 6 9.52 3.22 17.35
N LYS A 7 9.36 4.05 18.39
CA LYS A 7 9.75 5.46 18.36
C LYS A 7 11.23 5.62 18.05
N HIS A 8 12.06 4.81 18.69
CA HIS A 8 13.51 4.82 18.47
C HIS A 8 13.87 4.48 17.02
N ILE A 9 13.34 3.37 16.48
CA ILE A 9 13.56 2.96 15.10
C ILE A 9 13.17 4.07 14.11
N HIS A 10 12.01 4.69 14.27
CA HIS A 10 11.57 5.77 13.38
C HIS A 10 12.46 7.02 13.51
N SER A 11 12.94 7.33 14.72
CA SER A 11 13.87 8.43 14.95
C SER A 11 15.22 8.17 14.26
N GLU A 12 15.74 6.94 14.30
CA GLU A 12 16.97 6.56 13.59
C GLU A 12 16.79 6.66 12.08
N ILE A 13 15.65 6.16 11.53
CA ILE A 13 15.33 6.28 10.11
C ILE A 13 15.28 7.74 9.68
N CYS A 14 14.56 8.60 10.41
CA CYS A 14 14.45 10.02 10.08
C CYS A 14 15.82 10.72 10.15
N SER A 15 16.65 10.38 11.13
CA SER A 15 18.00 10.93 11.29
C SER A 15 18.92 10.51 10.15
N ALA A 16 18.86 9.24 9.74
CA ALA A 16 19.62 8.73 8.61
C ALA A 16 19.22 9.44 7.29
N ILE A 17 17.93 9.56 7.02
CA ILE A 17 17.43 10.27 5.83
C ILE A 17 17.88 11.73 5.85
N GLN A 18 17.79 12.42 6.99
CA GLN A 18 18.21 13.81 7.11
C GLN A 18 19.69 14.01 6.85
N SER A 19 20.54 13.01 7.18
CA SER A 19 21.99 13.07 6.89
C SER A 19 22.31 12.94 5.40
N GLU A 20 21.46 12.29 4.63
CA GLU A 20 21.68 12.00 3.20
C GLU A 20 20.86 12.91 2.26
N LEU A 21 19.73 13.44 2.72
CA LEU A 21 18.81 14.23 1.90
C LEU A 21 18.66 15.65 2.43
N ALA A 22 19.30 16.61 1.74
CA ALA A 22 19.15 18.02 2.04
C ALA A 22 17.67 18.46 1.90
N GLY A 23 17.20 19.21 2.88
CA GLY A 23 15.80 19.71 2.92
C GLY A 23 14.82 18.76 3.65
N PHE A 24 15.21 17.53 3.97
CA PHE A 24 14.38 16.66 4.82
C PHE A 24 14.36 17.17 6.27
N ASN A 25 13.19 17.31 6.83
CA ASN A 25 13.00 17.82 8.21
C ASN A 25 12.55 16.72 9.16
N ALA A 26 13.53 15.99 9.74
CA ALA A 26 13.27 14.91 10.69
C ALA A 26 12.42 15.38 11.90
N GLY A 27 12.66 16.60 12.40
CA GLY A 27 11.91 17.14 13.54
C GLY A 27 10.42 17.32 13.24
N ALA A 28 10.06 17.86 12.07
CA ALA A 28 8.67 18.00 11.65
C ALA A 28 7.99 16.63 11.46
N VAL A 29 8.71 15.65 10.89
CA VAL A 29 8.21 14.29 10.76
C VAL A 29 7.95 13.67 12.13
N MET A 30 8.91 13.76 13.05
CA MET A 30 8.77 13.17 14.40
C MET A 30 7.60 13.74 15.19
N VAL A 31 7.28 15.01 15.06
CA VAL A 31 6.08 15.61 15.67
C VAL A 31 4.80 14.93 15.17
N ARG A 32 4.71 14.69 13.87
CA ARG A 32 3.55 14.01 13.25
C ARG A 32 3.47 12.53 13.64
N LEU A 33 4.62 11.87 13.78
CA LEU A 33 4.69 10.48 14.23
C LEU A 33 4.30 10.34 15.70
N GLU A 34 4.64 11.30 16.56
CA GLU A 34 4.29 11.27 17.98
C GLU A 34 2.77 11.21 18.19
N GLU A 35 1.99 11.97 17.42
CA GLU A 35 0.53 11.90 17.44
C GLU A 35 0.01 10.48 17.11
N LYS A 36 0.67 9.78 16.19
CA LYS A 36 0.31 8.40 15.81
C LYS A 36 0.73 7.38 16.85
N PHE A 37 1.90 7.57 17.47
CA PHE A 37 2.32 6.72 18.57
C PHE A 37 1.41 6.86 19.79
N ASP A 38 0.95 8.07 20.11
CA ASP A 38 -0.01 8.30 21.19
C ASP A 38 -1.37 7.64 20.88
N GLU A 39 -1.82 7.67 19.62
CA GLU A 39 -3.03 6.96 19.20
C GLU A 39 -2.85 5.44 19.38
N LEU A 40 -1.72 4.90 18.93
CA LEU A 40 -1.40 3.47 19.05
C LEU A 40 -1.34 3.04 20.53
N GLU A 41 -0.70 3.83 21.39
CA GLU A 41 -0.60 3.55 22.81
C GLU A 41 -1.99 3.50 23.47
N LYS A 42 -2.86 4.46 23.17
CA LYS A 42 -4.24 4.47 23.66
C LYS A 42 -5.01 3.23 23.22
N LEU A 43 -4.87 2.81 21.96
CA LEU A 43 -5.52 1.61 21.44
C LEU A 43 -5.02 0.33 22.15
N LEU A 44 -3.71 0.19 22.32
CA LEU A 44 -3.12 -0.97 22.99
C LEU A 44 -3.49 -1.03 24.48
N ASN A 45 -3.51 0.12 25.16
CA ASN A 45 -3.95 0.21 26.56
C ASN A 45 -5.42 -0.15 26.72
N ALA A 46 -6.29 0.25 25.78
CA ALA A 46 -7.70 -0.13 25.78
C ALA A 46 -7.87 -1.65 25.61
N VAL A 47 -7.20 -2.26 24.61
CA VAL A 47 -7.22 -3.71 24.40
C VAL A 47 -6.67 -4.45 25.63
N HIS A 48 -5.59 -3.97 26.23
CA HIS A 48 -5.02 -4.56 27.44
C HIS A 48 -6.00 -4.51 28.62
N SER A 49 -6.65 -3.36 28.84
CA SER A 49 -7.56 -3.13 29.96
C SER A 49 -8.83 -3.97 29.86
N PHE A 50 -9.40 -4.05 28.66
CA PHE A 50 -10.61 -4.83 28.41
C PHE A 50 -10.36 -6.32 28.16
N ARG A 51 -9.11 -6.72 27.95
CA ARG A 51 -8.72 -8.09 27.59
C ARG A 51 -9.44 -8.57 26.31
N GLU A 52 -9.85 -7.65 25.47
CA GLU A 52 -10.60 -7.91 24.24
C GLU A 52 -10.06 -7.03 23.11
N CYS A 53 -9.86 -7.62 21.93
CA CYS A 53 -9.50 -6.92 20.71
C CYS A 53 -10.63 -7.09 19.70
N THR A 54 -11.50 -6.08 19.58
CA THR A 54 -12.55 -6.07 18.56
C THR A 54 -11.94 -5.99 17.17
N ASP A 55 -12.67 -6.40 16.12
CA ASP A 55 -12.19 -6.32 14.74
C ASP A 55 -11.83 -4.88 14.35
N THR A 56 -12.58 -3.89 14.82
CA THR A 56 -12.26 -2.47 14.60
C THR A 56 -10.95 -2.04 15.28
N ALA A 57 -10.72 -2.46 16.52
CA ALA A 57 -9.45 -2.20 17.22
C ALA A 57 -8.29 -2.88 16.51
N HIS A 58 -8.46 -4.14 16.10
CA HIS A 58 -7.48 -4.87 15.30
C HIS A 58 -7.13 -4.13 14.02
N CYS A 59 -8.12 -3.71 13.22
CA CYS A 59 -7.89 -2.99 11.96
C CYS A 59 -7.16 -1.66 12.18
N ARG A 60 -7.47 -0.91 13.24
CA ARG A 60 -6.78 0.34 13.57
C ARG A 60 -5.33 0.10 13.97
N ILE A 61 -5.07 -0.90 14.82
CA ILE A 61 -3.71 -1.23 15.28
C ILE A 61 -2.86 -1.71 14.10
N MET A 62 -3.36 -2.65 13.31
CA MET A 62 -2.64 -3.20 12.16
C MET A 62 -2.38 -2.15 11.07
N GLY A 63 -3.31 -1.24 10.85
CA GLY A 63 -3.15 -0.15 9.87
C GLY A 63 -2.19 0.95 10.31
N MET A 64 -1.73 0.95 11.57
CA MET A 64 -0.87 2.02 12.08
C MET A 64 0.49 2.06 11.39
N GLY A 65 1.04 0.92 10.96
CA GLY A 65 2.30 0.88 10.23
C GLY A 65 2.28 1.75 8.96
N GLU A 66 1.21 1.65 8.18
CA GLU A 66 1.03 2.46 6.98
C GLU A 66 0.92 3.96 7.31
N LEU A 67 0.22 4.29 8.40
CA LEU A 67 0.05 5.67 8.86
C LEU A 67 1.33 6.27 9.44
N LEU A 68 2.25 5.46 9.95
CA LEU A 68 3.58 5.89 10.40
C LEU A 68 4.55 6.07 9.22
N CYS A 69 4.42 5.29 8.15
CA CYS A 69 5.27 5.38 6.98
C CYS A 69 5.01 6.65 6.14
N VAL A 70 3.74 7.02 5.97
CA VAL A 70 3.31 8.12 5.07
C VAL A 70 3.98 9.46 5.38
N PRO A 71 4.10 9.96 6.63
CA PRO A 71 4.76 11.23 6.92
C PRO A 71 6.24 11.26 6.51
N ILE A 72 6.92 10.13 6.59
CA ILE A 72 8.32 10.00 6.18
C ILE A 72 8.44 10.11 4.66
N VAL A 73 7.63 9.34 3.93
CA VAL A 73 7.64 9.33 2.46
C VAL A 73 7.23 10.69 1.89
N GLU A 74 6.21 11.33 2.48
CA GLU A 74 5.79 12.66 2.10
C GLU A 74 6.92 13.67 2.23
N GLU A 75 7.61 13.69 3.37
CA GLU A 75 8.73 14.62 3.61
C GLU A 75 9.90 14.37 2.66
N VAL A 76 10.21 13.10 2.33
CA VAL A 76 11.20 12.75 1.31
C VAL A 76 10.83 13.33 -0.05
N LEU A 77 9.57 13.21 -0.45
CA LEU A 77 9.08 13.76 -1.72
C LEU A 77 9.15 15.29 -1.73
N LEU A 78 8.75 15.94 -0.64
CA LEU A 78 8.84 17.40 -0.48
C LEU A 78 10.29 17.90 -0.52
N ALA A 79 11.20 17.22 0.19
CA ALA A 79 12.64 17.53 0.16
C ALA A 79 13.24 17.37 -1.26
N LYS A 80 12.69 16.47 -2.08
CA LYS A 80 13.01 16.31 -3.51
C LYS A 80 12.23 17.30 -4.41
N GLN A 81 11.59 18.32 -3.84
CA GLN A 81 10.83 19.34 -4.56
C GLN A 81 9.68 18.78 -5.42
N GLN A 82 9.13 17.61 -5.02
CA GLN A 82 7.98 17.03 -5.68
C GLN A 82 6.68 17.63 -5.11
N SER A 83 5.70 17.88 -5.99
CA SER A 83 4.35 18.22 -5.56
C SER A 83 3.64 16.94 -5.11
N VAL A 84 3.37 16.79 -3.82
CA VAL A 84 2.73 15.59 -3.23
C VAL A 84 1.47 15.98 -2.46
N VAL A 85 0.46 15.13 -2.53
CA VAL A 85 -0.77 15.23 -1.73
C VAL A 85 -1.02 13.87 -1.09
N VAL A 86 -1.14 13.84 0.23
CA VAL A 86 -1.51 12.63 0.97
C VAL A 86 -3.02 12.43 0.93
N ILE A 87 -3.43 11.26 0.45
CA ILE A 87 -4.83 10.84 0.33
C ILE A 87 -5.10 9.75 1.35
N ASP A 88 -5.97 10.01 2.31
CA ASP A 88 -6.36 8.99 3.29
C ASP A 88 -7.19 7.89 2.61
N SER A 89 -6.59 6.72 2.38
CA SER A 89 -7.24 5.60 1.70
C SER A 89 -8.57 5.19 2.33
N ARG A 90 -8.73 5.40 3.64
CA ARG A 90 -9.97 5.10 4.37
C ARG A 90 -11.17 5.98 3.97
N LYS A 91 -10.92 7.10 3.30
CA LYS A 91 -11.99 7.98 2.78
C LYS A 91 -12.43 7.58 1.38
N TYR A 92 -11.59 6.84 0.66
CA TYR A 92 -11.80 6.60 -0.77
C TYR A 92 -12.00 5.12 -1.10
N ILE A 93 -11.24 4.21 -0.49
CA ILE A 93 -11.37 2.76 -0.73
C ILE A 93 -12.45 2.21 0.20
N VAL A 94 -13.58 1.83 -0.37
CA VAL A 94 -14.72 1.26 0.35
C VAL A 94 -14.74 -0.25 0.17
N THR A 95 -14.92 -0.98 1.26
CA THR A 95 -15.01 -2.44 1.24
C THR A 95 -16.24 -2.96 1.97
N THR A 96 -16.61 -4.19 1.67
CA THR A 96 -17.67 -4.97 2.30
C THR A 96 -17.13 -6.34 2.73
N GLY A 97 -18.00 -7.26 3.16
CA GLY A 97 -17.58 -8.61 3.54
C GLY A 97 -16.85 -8.67 4.87
N ASN A 98 -15.65 -9.24 4.88
CA ASN A 98 -14.83 -9.35 6.09
C ASN A 98 -14.09 -8.04 6.37
N GLN A 99 -14.21 -7.50 7.59
CA GLN A 99 -13.58 -6.22 7.95
C GLN A 99 -12.04 -6.26 7.90
N LYS A 100 -11.43 -7.42 8.14
CA LYS A 100 -9.96 -7.62 8.12
C LYS A 100 -9.41 -8.02 6.75
N GLU A 101 -10.29 -8.43 5.83
CA GLU A 101 -9.98 -8.84 4.46
C GLU A 101 -11.10 -8.37 3.53
N GLY A 102 -11.30 -7.05 3.46
CA GLY A 102 -12.45 -6.46 2.78
C GLY A 102 -12.46 -6.70 1.27
N ASP A 103 -13.66 -6.94 0.75
CA ASP A 103 -13.91 -7.01 -0.68
C ASP A 103 -14.23 -5.60 -1.21
N PRO A 104 -13.48 -5.07 -2.19
CA PRO A 104 -13.67 -3.70 -2.66
C PRO A 104 -15.02 -3.48 -3.34
N ASP A 105 -15.73 -2.44 -2.93
CA ASP A 105 -16.83 -1.86 -3.71
C ASP A 105 -16.23 -0.94 -4.77
N TYR A 106 -15.95 -1.50 -5.95
CA TYR A 106 -15.33 -0.77 -7.05
C TYR A 106 -16.17 0.41 -7.56
N SER A 107 -17.51 0.34 -7.44
CA SER A 107 -18.38 1.44 -7.85
C SER A 107 -18.19 2.64 -6.93
N LYS A 108 -18.40 2.45 -5.63
CA LYS A 108 -18.24 3.53 -4.64
C LYS A 108 -16.81 4.07 -4.60
N THR A 109 -15.82 3.17 -4.67
CA THR A 109 -14.40 3.57 -4.70
C THR A 109 -14.09 4.43 -5.92
N SER A 110 -14.59 4.04 -7.12
CA SER A 110 -14.42 4.83 -8.34
C SER A 110 -15.09 6.20 -8.25
N ASP A 111 -16.31 6.26 -7.70
CA ASP A 111 -17.03 7.52 -7.56
C ASP A 111 -16.32 8.47 -6.60
N ASN A 112 -15.84 7.97 -5.44
CA ASN A 112 -15.07 8.75 -4.49
C ASN A 112 -13.77 9.30 -5.10
N LEU A 113 -13.01 8.46 -5.80
CA LEU A 113 -11.74 8.87 -6.42
C LEU A 113 -11.94 9.83 -7.58
N ARG A 114 -13.01 9.68 -8.37
CA ARG A 114 -13.36 10.61 -9.46
C ARG A 114 -13.80 11.96 -8.91
N GLN A 115 -14.64 12.00 -7.88
CA GLN A 115 -15.04 13.24 -7.22
C GLN A 115 -13.82 14.00 -6.71
N TYR A 116 -12.85 13.31 -6.10
CA TYR A 116 -11.59 13.92 -5.70
C TYR A 116 -10.83 14.51 -6.90
N ARG A 117 -10.63 13.72 -7.95
CA ARG A 117 -9.90 14.16 -9.16
C ARG A 117 -10.57 15.36 -9.84
N ASP A 118 -11.91 15.31 -9.99
CA ASP A 118 -12.68 16.32 -10.74
C ASP A 118 -12.90 17.60 -9.91
N GLY A 119 -12.86 17.53 -8.56
CA GLY A 119 -12.90 18.66 -7.65
C GLY A 119 -11.58 19.43 -7.56
N GLU A 120 -10.47 18.82 -7.97
CA GLU A 120 -9.14 19.41 -7.97
C GLU A 120 -8.88 20.19 -9.29
N SER A 121 -9.30 21.45 -9.33
CA SER A 121 -9.21 22.36 -10.51
C SER A 121 -7.78 22.65 -11.00
N ASN A 122 -6.74 22.17 -10.35
CA ASN A 122 -5.35 22.54 -10.64
C ASN A 122 -4.63 21.40 -11.38
N SER A 123 -4.39 21.63 -12.67
CA SER A 123 -3.78 20.71 -13.65
C SER A 123 -2.26 20.48 -13.47
N GLN A 124 -1.67 20.81 -12.32
CA GLN A 124 -0.27 20.51 -12.08
C GLN A 124 -0.09 19.00 -11.81
N THR A 125 0.92 18.43 -12.45
CA THR A 125 1.35 17.04 -12.17
C THR A 125 1.68 16.89 -10.69
N ARG A 126 0.90 16.07 -9.98
CA ARG A 126 1.07 15.81 -8.56
C ARG A 126 1.26 14.33 -8.32
N ILE A 127 2.01 14.03 -7.27
CA ILE A 127 2.08 12.69 -6.70
C ILE A 127 0.93 12.57 -5.69
N LEU A 128 0.03 11.61 -5.90
CA LEU A 128 -0.97 11.24 -4.91
C LEU A 128 -0.42 10.10 -4.07
N LEU A 129 -0.15 10.37 -2.79
CA LEU A 129 0.40 9.39 -1.85
C LEU A 129 -0.73 8.75 -1.05
N PHE A 130 -0.95 7.45 -1.28
CA PHE A 130 -1.95 6.67 -0.56
C PHE A 130 -1.27 5.74 0.44
N PRO A 131 -1.67 5.72 1.72
CA PRO A 131 -1.34 4.60 2.59
C PRO A 131 -2.01 3.34 2.04
N GLY A 132 -1.22 2.30 1.78
CA GLY A 132 -1.74 1.02 1.30
C GLY A 132 -2.46 0.23 2.40
N PHE A 133 -2.95 -0.99 2.10
CA PHE A 133 -3.51 -1.95 3.05
C PHE A 133 -4.79 -1.52 3.77
N ILE A 134 -4.90 -0.24 4.18
CA ILE A 134 -6.04 0.29 4.95
C ILE A 134 -7.17 0.79 4.03
N CYS A 135 -8.39 0.62 4.48
CA CYS A 135 -9.60 1.03 3.77
C CYS A 135 -10.71 1.40 4.76
N SER A 136 -11.87 1.81 4.25
CA SER A 136 -13.11 1.79 5.03
C SER A 136 -13.89 0.51 4.77
N TRP A 137 -14.60 0.06 5.78
CA TRP A 137 -15.48 -1.09 5.71
C TRP A 137 -16.93 -0.68 6.02
N VAL A 138 -17.86 -1.21 5.24
CA VAL A 138 -19.30 -1.01 5.43
C VAL A 138 -19.96 -2.36 5.58
N GLY A 139 -20.59 -2.60 6.73
CA GLY A 139 -21.29 -3.86 6.98
C GLY A 139 -21.70 -4.02 8.43
N GLY A 140 -22.30 -5.17 8.75
CA GLY A 140 -22.84 -5.43 10.08
C GLY A 140 -23.93 -4.43 10.46
N THR A 141 -23.83 -3.88 11.67
CA THR A 141 -24.73 -2.83 12.18
C THR A 141 -24.19 -1.41 12.00
N ALA A 142 -23.03 -1.25 11.35
CA ALA A 142 -22.42 0.06 11.14
C ALA A 142 -23.23 0.85 10.10
N THR A 143 -23.72 2.02 10.50
CA THR A 143 -24.43 2.96 9.61
C THR A 143 -23.45 3.83 8.82
N GLU A 144 -22.23 4.01 9.33
CA GLU A 144 -21.14 4.80 8.74
C GLU A 144 -19.92 3.90 8.47
N PRO A 145 -19.10 4.26 7.47
CA PRO A 145 -17.86 3.51 7.21
C PRO A 145 -16.92 3.54 8.42
N ILE A 146 -16.42 2.37 8.81
CA ILE A 146 -15.43 2.20 9.88
C ILE A 146 -14.12 1.65 9.33
N PRO A 147 -12.99 1.74 10.07
CA PRO A 147 -11.71 1.21 9.61
C PRO A 147 -11.77 -0.27 9.25
N GLY A 148 -11.25 -0.60 8.09
CA GLY A 148 -11.10 -1.95 7.56
C GLY A 148 -9.71 -2.16 6.96
N LEU A 149 -9.40 -3.41 6.61
CA LEU A 149 -8.17 -3.83 5.97
C LEU A 149 -8.44 -4.62 4.70
N LEU A 150 -7.50 -4.60 3.77
CA LEU A 150 -7.58 -5.37 2.52
C LEU A 150 -6.98 -6.79 2.64
N GLY A 151 -6.47 -7.13 3.82
CA GLY A 151 -5.92 -8.46 4.09
C GLY A 151 -4.52 -8.66 3.50
N ARG A 152 -4.21 -9.92 3.16
CA ARG A 152 -2.89 -10.31 2.66
C ARG A 152 -2.54 -9.58 1.36
N ASN A 153 -1.29 -9.11 1.23
CA ASN A 153 -0.81 -8.29 0.11
C ASN A 153 -1.64 -7.01 -0.09
N GLY A 154 -2.18 -6.45 1.00
CA GLY A 154 -3.12 -5.34 0.96
C GLY A 154 -2.57 -4.07 0.35
N SER A 155 -1.27 -3.79 0.44
CA SER A 155 -0.65 -2.61 -0.19
C SER A 155 -0.61 -2.74 -1.71
N ASP A 156 -0.22 -3.90 -2.26
CA ASP A 156 -0.28 -4.18 -3.69
C ASP A 156 -1.72 -4.14 -4.19
N PHE A 157 -2.64 -4.70 -3.39
CA PHE A 157 -4.05 -4.68 -3.72
C PHE A 157 -4.63 -3.27 -3.71
N SER A 158 -4.20 -2.39 -2.78
CA SER A 158 -4.56 -0.96 -2.79
C SER A 158 -4.14 -0.29 -4.10
N ALA A 159 -2.89 -0.52 -4.54
CA ALA A 159 -2.38 0.04 -5.78
C ALA A 159 -3.21 -0.42 -6.99
N ALA A 160 -3.57 -1.71 -7.04
CA ALA A 160 -4.41 -2.26 -8.10
C ALA A 160 -5.84 -1.69 -8.09
N ILE A 161 -6.46 -1.54 -6.91
CA ILE A 161 -7.79 -0.93 -6.75
C ILE A 161 -7.76 0.51 -7.25
N VAL A 162 -6.86 1.34 -6.70
CA VAL A 162 -6.77 2.76 -7.05
C VAL A 162 -6.43 2.92 -8.53
N GLY A 163 -5.43 2.17 -9.03
CA GLY A 163 -5.03 2.22 -10.42
C GLY A 163 -6.15 1.83 -11.38
N SER A 164 -6.92 0.78 -11.05
CA SER A 164 -8.05 0.36 -11.87
C SER A 164 -9.21 1.36 -11.83
N CYS A 165 -9.50 1.97 -10.67
CA CYS A 165 -10.56 2.96 -10.52
C CYS A 165 -10.24 4.28 -11.24
N LEU A 166 -8.97 4.70 -11.24
CA LEU A 166 -8.50 5.90 -11.92
C LEU A 166 -8.19 5.70 -13.41
N GLY A 167 -8.19 4.46 -13.91
CA GLY A 167 -7.86 4.14 -15.30
C GLY A 167 -6.37 4.36 -15.60
N SER A 168 -5.50 3.90 -14.71
CA SER A 168 -4.05 3.98 -14.90
C SER A 168 -3.61 3.21 -16.14
N LYS A 169 -2.55 3.67 -16.79
CA LYS A 169 -1.95 2.98 -17.96
C LYS A 169 -1.17 1.74 -17.53
N ARG A 170 -0.50 1.81 -16.38
CA ARG A 170 0.30 0.71 -15.80
C ARG A 170 0.36 0.82 -14.28
N ILE A 171 0.63 -0.31 -13.63
CA ILE A 171 0.94 -0.39 -12.21
C ILE A 171 2.33 -1.00 -12.06
N GLN A 172 3.15 -0.44 -11.17
CA GLN A 172 4.48 -0.95 -10.85
C GLN A 172 4.49 -1.39 -9.39
N PHE A 173 4.84 -2.66 -9.18
CA PHE A 173 5.04 -3.24 -7.86
C PHE A 173 6.54 -3.33 -7.60
N TRP A 174 7.02 -2.45 -6.71
CA TRP A 174 8.40 -2.39 -6.32
C TRP A 174 8.64 -3.27 -5.10
N THR A 175 9.54 -4.25 -5.24
CA THR A 175 9.82 -5.28 -4.25
C THR A 175 11.34 -5.46 -4.09
N ASP A 176 11.77 -6.43 -3.29
CA ASP A 176 13.16 -6.77 -3.01
C ASP A 176 13.73 -7.87 -3.93
N VAL A 177 12.99 -8.24 -4.97
CA VAL A 177 13.39 -9.23 -5.97
C VAL A 177 13.31 -8.65 -7.39
N ASP A 178 14.11 -9.20 -8.32
CA ASP A 178 14.25 -8.67 -9.68
C ASP A 178 12.98 -8.78 -10.55
N GLY A 179 12.03 -9.58 -10.11
CA GLY A 179 10.79 -9.89 -10.82
C GLY A 179 10.36 -11.33 -10.59
N ILE A 180 9.67 -11.91 -11.55
CA ILE A 180 9.17 -13.29 -11.48
C ILE A 180 10.18 -14.22 -12.15
N TYR A 181 10.62 -15.25 -11.44
CA TYR A 181 11.49 -16.28 -11.94
C TYR A 181 10.75 -17.56 -12.26
N THR A 182 11.31 -18.37 -13.16
CA THR A 182 10.79 -19.72 -13.48
C THR A 182 10.76 -20.67 -12.29
N ALA A 183 11.57 -20.40 -11.27
CA ALA A 183 11.59 -21.07 -9.96
C ALA A 183 12.23 -20.15 -8.92
N ASP A 184 12.18 -20.51 -7.63
CA ASP A 184 12.89 -19.73 -6.59
C ASP A 184 14.42 -19.83 -6.81
N PRO A 185 15.12 -18.74 -7.17
CA PRO A 185 16.55 -18.74 -7.47
C PRO A 185 17.42 -19.14 -6.27
N ARG A 186 16.91 -19.06 -5.05
CA ARG A 186 17.58 -19.53 -3.84
C ARG A 186 17.64 -21.06 -3.75
N VAL A 187 16.73 -21.74 -4.44
CA VAL A 187 16.60 -23.20 -4.48
C VAL A 187 17.13 -23.75 -5.80
N VAL A 188 16.77 -23.13 -6.92
CA VAL A 188 17.13 -23.56 -8.28
C VAL A 188 18.07 -22.51 -8.87
N LYS A 189 19.37 -22.86 -8.96
CA LYS A 189 20.42 -21.93 -9.43
C LYS A 189 20.25 -21.50 -10.89
N ASP A 190 19.64 -22.35 -11.71
CA ASP A 190 19.36 -22.11 -13.13
C ASP A 190 17.99 -21.45 -13.37
N ALA A 191 17.35 -20.90 -12.33
CA ALA A 191 16.12 -20.17 -12.47
C ALA A 191 16.35 -18.90 -13.32
N ILE A 192 15.48 -18.69 -14.29
CA ILE A 192 15.55 -17.58 -15.25
C ILE A 192 14.50 -16.55 -14.92
N LEU A 193 14.88 -15.26 -14.96
CA LEU A 193 13.93 -14.16 -14.85
C LEU A 193 13.02 -14.15 -16.08
N VAL A 194 11.72 -14.07 -15.85
CA VAL A 194 10.71 -14.02 -16.91
C VAL A 194 10.47 -12.57 -17.31
N ASP A 195 10.75 -12.21 -18.56
CA ASP A 195 10.60 -10.82 -19.02
C ASP A 195 9.15 -10.39 -19.19
N ASP A 196 8.32 -11.25 -19.77
CA ASP A 196 6.92 -11.00 -20.08
C ASP A 196 6.05 -12.22 -19.71
N MET A 197 4.85 -11.95 -19.16
CA MET A 197 3.92 -12.96 -18.69
C MET A 197 2.48 -12.50 -18.91
N THR A 198 1.57 -13.45 -19.15
CA THR A 198 0.14 -13.18 -19.17
C THR A 198 -0.44 -13.07 -17.76
N TYR A 199 -1.64 -12.47 -17.65
CA TYR A 199 -2.35 -12.46 -16.36
C TYR A 199 -2.69 -13.87 -15.88
N GLU A 200 -3.07 -14.76 -16.79
CA GLU A 200 -3.40 -16.15 -16.51
C GLU A 200 -2.20 -16.90 -15.94
N GLU A 201 -1.04 -16.81 -16.58
CA GLU A 201 0.21 -17.40 -16.09
C GLU A 201 0.61 -16.88 -14.71
N ALA A 202 0.51 -15.55 -14.51
CA ALA A 202 0.84 -14.94 -13.23
C ALA A 202 -0.13 -15.37 -12.11
N MET A 203 -1.43 -15.47 -12.41
CA MET A 203 -2.42 -15.95 -11.44
C MET A 203 -2.25 -17.43 -11.10
N GLU A 204 -1.90 -18.28 -12.07
CA GLU A 204 -1.59 -19.70 -11.83
C GLU A 204 -0.35 -19.85 -10.93
N LEU A 205 0.73 -19.14 -11.23
CA LEU A 205 1.93 -19.16 -10.40
C LEU A 205 1.64 -18.72 -8.95
N ALA A 206 0.82 -17.68 -8.80
CA ALA A 206 0.40 -17.20 -7.48
C ALA A 206 -0.44 -18.25 -6.73
N PHE A 207 -1.31 -18.98 -7.43
CA PHE A 207 -2.13 -20.03 -6.85
C PHE A 207 -1.27 -21.20 -6.34
N PHE A 208 -0.20 -21.57 -7.06
CA PHE A 208 0.74 -22.60 -6.65
C PHE A 208 1.80 -22.16 -5.63
N GLY A 209 1.64 -20.97 -5.04
CA GLY A 209 2.43 -20.50 -3.89
C GLY A 209 3.65 -19.65 -4.26
N SER A 210 3.77 -19.21 -5.49
CA SER A 210 4.72 -18.16 -5.84
C SER A 210 4.40 -16.89 -5.07
N LYS A 211 5.40 -16.27 -4.43
CA LYS A 211 5.22 -15.08 -3.57
C LYS A 211 5.14 -13.76 -4.36
N VAL A 212 4.94 -13.81 -5.66
CA VAL A 212 5.12 -12.64 -6.52
C VAL A 212 4.00 -11.63 -6.38
N LEU A 213 2.77 -11.98 -6.74
CA LEU A 213 1.59 -11.12 -6.61
C LEU A 213 0.37 -12.00 -6.27
N HIS A 214 -0.49 -11.51 -5.40
CA HIS A 214 -1.70 -12.25 -5.05
C HIS A 214 -2.73 -12.19 -6.21
N PRO A 215 -3.50 -13.26 -6.52
CA PRO A 215 -4.52 -13.24 -7.56
C PRO A 215 -5.53 -12.09 -7.43
N LYS A 216 -5.92 -11.71 -6.20
CA LYS A 216 -6.79 -10.55 -5.93
C LYS A 216 -6.20 -9.24 -6.47
N THR A 217 -4.87 -9.10 -6.47
CA THR A 217 -4.17 -7.91 -7.00
C THR A 217 -4.23 -7.85 -8.53
N LEU A 218 -4.09 -8.99 -9.20
CA LEU A 218 -4.08 -9.06 -10.66
C LEU A 218 -5.48 -8.96 -11.29
N ALA A 219 -6.50 -9.51 -10.64
CA ALA A 219 -7.86 -9.57 -11.17
C ALA A 219 -8.42 -8.21 -11.64
N PRO A 220 -8.38 -7.11 -10.86
CA PRO A 220 -8.89 -5.81 -11.33
C PRO A 220 -8.07 -5.21 -12.48
N LEU A 221 -6.79 -5.55 -12.59
CA LEU A 221 -5.91 -5.09 -13.67
C LEU A 221 -6.20 -5.85 -14.96
N ALA A 222 -6.32 -7.18 -14.87
CA ALA A 222 -6.69 -8.03 -16.00
C ALA A 222 -8.05 -7.63 -16.59
N ALA A 223 -9.06 -7.38 -15.75
CA ALA A 223 -10.38 -6.95 -16.16
C ALA A 223 -10.39 -5.64 -16.95
N LYS A 224 -9.36 -4.80 -16.81
CA LYS A 224 -9.22 -3.51 -17.51
C LYS A 224 -8.06 -3.43 -18.47
N GLY A 225 -7.31 -4.49 -18.65
CA GLY A 225 -6.14 -4.53 -19.53
C GLY A 225 -5.00 -3.59 -19.07
N ILE A 226 -4.87 -3.36 -17.76
CA ILE A 226 -3.86 -2.45 -17.21
C ILE A 226 -2.57 -3.24 -16.98
N GLU A 227 -1.49 -2.87 -17.64
CA GLU A 227 -0.19 -3.53 -17.45
C GLU A 227 0.28 -3.47 -15.99
N ALA A 228 0.76 -4.60 -15.49
CA ALA A 228 1.45 -4.71 -14.21
C ALA A 228 2.94 -4.98 -14.43
N TRP A 229 3.78 -4.46 -13.54
CA TRP A 229 5.22 -4.69 -13.56
C TRP A 229 5.70 -5.08 -12.16
N SER A 230 6.50 -6.13 -12.08
CA SER A 230 7.23 -6.49 -10.86
C SER A 230 8.68 -6.03 -11.02
N LEU A 231 9.13 -5.14 -10.14
CA LEU A 231 10.41 -4.41 -10.27
C LEU A 231 11.20 -4.48 -8.96
N ASN A 232 12.54 -4.49 -9.06
CA ASN A 232 13.41 -4.46 -7.89
C ASN A 232 13.67 -3.03 -7.43
N SER A 233 13.30 -2.73 -6.18
CA SER A 233 13.55 -1.43 -5.55
C SER A 233 15.02 -1.21 -5.15
N MET A 234 15.78 -2.30 -5.00
CA MET A 234 17.20 -2.25 -4.62
C MET A 234 18.13 -2.18 -5.84
N ASP A 235 17.66 -2.66 -7.01
CA ASP A 235 18.40 -2.59 -8.28
C ASP A 235 17.46 -2.18 -9.42
N THR A 236 17.42 -0.88 -9.69
CA THR A 236 16.57 -0.31 -10.75
C THR A 236 17.13 -0.50 -12.16
N SER A 237 18.31 -1.10 -12.31
CA SER A 237 18.90 -1.43 -13.62
C SER A 237 18.30 -2.70 -14.22
N VAL A 238 17.70 -3.56 -13.40
CA VAL A 238 17.03 -4.78 -13.84
C VAL A 238 15.68 -4.42 -14.45
N ARG A 239 15.37 -4.99 -15.61
CA ARG A 239 14.13 -4.73 -16.35
C ARG A 239 12.86 -5.11 -15.58
N GLY A 240 12.93 -6.15 -14.75
CA GLY A 240 11.79 -6.73 -14.08
C GLY A 240 10.90 -7.60 -15.00
N THR A 241 9.74 -7.99 -14.50
CA THR A 241 8.74 -8.78 -15.23
C THR A 241 7.52 -7.93 -15.58
N ARG A 242 7.16 -7.90 -16.85
CA ARG A 242 5.90 -7.32 -17.32
C ARG A 242 4.78 -8.37 -17.27
N ILE A 243 3.60 -7.98 -16.80
CA ILE A 243 2.38 -8.80 -16.78
C ILE A 243 1.30 -8.06 -17.54
N GLY A 244 0.70 -8.73 -18.53
CA GLY A 244 -0.31 -8.11 -19.40
C GLY A 244 -1.15 -9.12 -20.17
N SER A 245 -1.85 -8.66 -21.22
CA SER A 245 -2.73 -9.49 -22.04
C SER A 245 -1.97 -10.39 -23.06
N GLY A 246 -0.66 -10.50 -22.91
CA GLY A 246 0.20 -11.17 -23.88
C GLY A 246 0.80 -10.19 -24.90
N PRO A 247 1.67 -10.68 -25.81
CA PRO A 247 2.25 -9.90 -26.88
C PRO A 247 1.22 -9.46 -27.90
#